data_997887db876e93ee0b0684728d852678
#
_entry.id   997887db876e93ee0b0684728d852678
#
_cell.length_a   1.000
_cell.length_b   1.000
_cell.length_c   1.000
_cell.angle_alpha   90.00
_cell.angle_beta   90.00
_cell.angle_gamma   90.00
#
_symmetry.space_group_name_H-M   'P 1'
#
loop_
_entity.id
_entity.type
_entity.pdbx_description
1 polymer ?
#
loop_
_entity_poly.entity_id
_entity_poly.type
_entity_poly.pdbx_seq_one_letter_code
_entity_poly.pdbx_strand_id
1 'polypeptide(L)'
;MYALANASKRITIKETGKTYENRPLLILKVSSEENIKNLDLIRNNHLKISNGAKKSDFENMPAIVYQGYSVHGNEASAANAALLGLYYLAASNDTETLKILNNTVILFDPCLNPDGLQRFATWVNSNKNLVPNPDNSDREFSEVWPGGRTNHYWFDLNRDWLPVQLPESQARIKTFTEWLPNIVTDHHEMGTNSTCLLYT
;
A
#
# COMPACT_ATOMS: atom_id res chain seq x y z
N MET A 1 10.79 -0.60 6.09
CA MET A 1 10.01 -1.84 5.94
C MET A 1 10.79 -3.06 6.43
N TYR A 2 11.98 -3.39 5.87
CA TYR A 2 12.77 -4.56 6.28
C TYR A 2 13.14 -4.58 7.79
N ALA A 3 13.51 -3.43 8.35
CA ALA A 3 13.84 -3.35 9.79
C ALA A 3 12.63 -3.73 10.68
N LEU A 4 11.42 -3.27 10.32
CA LEU A 4 10.18 -3.60 11.04
C LEU A 4 9.83 -5.09 10.89
N ALA A 5 9.95 -5.63 9.69
CA ALA A 5 9.68 -7.05 9.45
C ALA A 5 10.66 -7.96 10.22
N ASN A 6 11.92 -7.55 10.33
CA ASN A 6 12.91 -8.29 11.11
C ASN A 6 12.72 -8.17 12.64
N ALA A 7 12.14 -7.05 13.11
CA ALA A 7 11.93 -6.79 14.53
C ALA A 7 10.59 -7.35 15.08
N SER A 8 9.62 -7.65 14.22
CA SER A 8 8.28 -8.05 14.66
C SER A 8 7.87 -9.40 14.09
N LYS A 9 7.41 -10.30 14.97
CA LYS A 9 6.84 -11.60 14.57
C LYS A 9 5.45 -11.48 13.94
N ARG A 10 4.86 -10.28 13.91
CA ARG A 10 3.57 -9.97 13.31
C ARG A 10 3.67 -9.65 11.83
N ILE A 11 4.87 -9.63 11.26
CA ILE A 11 5.10 -9.16 9.89
C ILE A 11 5.98 -10.17 9.14
N THR A 12 5.57 -10.46 7.90
CA THR A 12 6.47 -11.05 6.90
C THR A 12 6.59 -10.10 5.71
N ILE A 13 7.72 -10.10 5.02
CA ILE A 13 7.97 -9.25 3.86
C ILE A 13 8.39 -10.09 2.66
N LYS A 14 7.88 -9.72 1.48
CA LYS A 14 8.22 -10.36 0.21
C LYS A 14 8.41 -9.30 -0.86
N GLU A 15 9.44 -9.45 -1.67
CA GLU A 15 9.58 -8.73 -2.95
C GLU A 15 8.70 -9.42 -3.99
N THR A 16 7.81 -8.67 -4.62
CA THR A 16 6.85 -9.17 -5.62
C THR A 16 7.27 -8.87 -7.05
N GLY A 17 8.21 -7.97 -7.23
CA GLY A 17 8.75 -7.53 -8.50
C GLY A 17 9.68 -6.33 -8.33
N LYS A 18 10.06 -5.74 -9.44
CA LYS A 18 10.87 -4.53 -9.49
C LYS A 18 10.28 -3.54 -10.47
N THR A 19 10.47 -2.25 -10.18
CA THR A 19 10.15 -1.16 -11.11
C THR A 19 11.15 -1.09 -12.26
N TYR A 20 10.88 -0.23 -13.23
CA TYR A 20 11.83 0.07 -14.32
C TYR A 20 13.16 0.66 -13.83
N GLU A 21 13.16 1.37 -12.69
CA GLU A 21 14.37 1.86 -12.05
C GLU A 21 14.98 0.85 -11.05
N ASN A 22 14.56 -0.41 -11.14
CA ASN A 22 15.07 -1.52 -10.34
C ASN A 22 14.82 -1.41 -8.82
N ARG A 23 13.84 -0.58 -8.40
CA ARG A 23 13.39 -0.53 -7.00
C ARG A 23 12.52 -1.73 -6.68
N PRO A 24 12.66 -2.34 -5.50
CA PRO A 24 11.83 -3.48 -5.11
C PRO A 24 10.38 -3.05 -4.88
N LEU A 25 9.46 -3.85 -5.40
CA LEU A 25 8.03 -3.78 -5.08
C LEU A 25 7.78 -4.73 -3.91
N LEU A 26 7.28 -4.21 -2.82
CA LEU A 26 7.18 -4.92 -1.56
C LEU A 26 5.73 -5.19 -1.17
N ILE A 27 5.47 -6.38 -0.71
CA ILE A 27 4.25 -6.71 0.02
C ILE A 27 4.61 -7.23 1.41
N LEU A 28 4.00 -6.66 2.43
CA LEU A 28 4.09 -7.16 3.79
C LEU A 28 2.78 -7.82 4.16
N LYS A 29 2.85 -8.96 4.85
CA LYS A 29 1.67 -9.57 5.45
C LYS A 29 1.73 -9.28 6.94
N VAL A 30 0.70 -8.64 7.45
CA VAL A 30 0.61 -8.18 8.83
C VAL A 30 -0.59 -8.82 9.49
N SER A 31 -0.35 -9.49 10.63
CA SER A 31 -1.39 -10.18 11.39
C SER A 31 -0.88 -10.53 12.78
N SER A 32 -1.68 -11.26 13.60
CA SER A 32 -1.17 -11.85 14.83
C SER A 32 -0.06 -12.87 14.56
N GLU A 33 0.81 -13.11 15.55
CA GLU A 33 1.89 -14.08 15.42
C GLU A 33 1.38 -15.50 15.05
N GLU A 34 0.20 -15.85 15.53
CA GLU A 34 -0.42 -17.13 15.22
C GLU A 34 -0.87 -17.20 13.76
N ASN A 35 -1.54 -16.16 13.28
CA ASN A 35 -1.95 -16.07 11.88
C ASN A 35 -0.75 -16.05 10.92
N ILE A 36 0.34 -15.36 11.29
CA ILE A 36 1.58 -15.34 10.49
C ILE A 36 2.16 -16.75 10.31
N LYS A 37 2.12 -17.58 11.34
CA LYS A 37 2.58 -18.98 11.25
C LYS A 37 1.69 -19.84 10.35
N ASN A 38 0.42 -19.47 10.20
CA ASN A 38 -0.61 -20.24 9.51
C ASN A 38 -1.06 -19.60 8.17
N LEU A 39 -0.30 -18.64 7.61
CA LEU A 39 -0.71 -17.87 6.43
C LEU A 39 -1.15 -18.72 5.23
N ASP A 40 -0.44 -19.80 4.93
CA ASP A 40 -0.80 -20.66 3.80
C ASP A 40 -2.11 -21.41 4.05
N LEU A 41 -2.34 -21.86 5.28
CA LEU A 41 -3.60 -22.49 5.66
C LEU A 41 -4.76 -21.51 5.56
N ILE A 42 -4.59 -20.27 6.10
CA ILE A 42 -5.58 -19.21 6.05
C ILE A 42 -5.91 -18.88 4.58
N ARG A 43 -4.90 -18.65 3.75
CA ARG A 43 -5.08 -18.37 2.33
C ARG A 43 -5.84 -19.50 1.62
N ASN A 44 -5.41 -20.74 1.81
CA ASN A 44 -6.03 -21.88 1.14
C ASN A 44 -7.49 -22.07 1.57
N ASN A 45 -7.82 -21.83 2.83
CA ASN A 45 -9.19 -21.88 3.30
C ASN A 45 -10.01 -20.69 2.74
N HIS A 46 -9.43 -19.49 2.72
CA HIS A 46 -10.07 -18.31 2.16
C HIS A 46 -10.43 -18.51 0.67
N LEU A 47 -9.52 -19.06 -0.13
CA LEU A 47 -9.75 -19.30 -1.56
C LEU A 47 -10.88 -20.32 -1.84
N LYS A 48 -11.25 -21.16 -0.86
CA LYS A 48 -12.39 -22.06 -1.01
C LYS A 48 -13.73 -21.30 -1.08
N ILE A 49 -13.79 -20.06 -0.61
CA ILE A 49 -14.99 -19.22 -0.68
C ILE A 49 -15.45 -19.04 -2.11
N SER A 50 -14.54 -18.71 -3.02
CA SER A 50 -14.84 -18.53 -4.44
C SER A 50 -15.30 -19.84 -5.13
N ASN A 51 -15.06 -21.00 -4.50
CA ASN A 51 -15.48 -22.31 -4.98
C ASN A 51 -16.76 -22.83 -4.30
N GLY A 52 -17.55 -21.97 -3.65
CA GLY A 52 -18.84 -22.33 -3.07
C GLY A 52 -18.78 -23.01 -1.71
N ALA A 53 -17.81 -22.66 -0.86
CA ALA A 53 -17.72 -23.15 0.51
C ALA A 53 -18.97 -22.82 1.35
N LYS A 54 -19.24 -23.61 2.39
CA LYS A 54 -20.41 -23.43 3.25
C LYS A 54 -20.19 -22.32 4.26
N LYS A 55 -21.28 -21.69 4.76
CA LYS A 55 -21.23 -20.60 5.74
C LYS A 55 -20.41 -20.97 7.00
N SER A 56 -20.51 -22.19 7.49
CA SER A 56 -19.75 -22.70 8.64
C SER A 56 -18.23 -22.65 8.47
N ASP A 57 -17.76 -22.59 7.23
CA ASP A 57 -16.33 -22.59 6.93
C ASP A 57 -15.69 -21.21 7.13
N PHE A 58 -16.51 -20.16 7.36
CA PHE A 58 -16.07 -18.76 7.48
C PHE A 58 -16.12 -18.19 8.90
N GLU A 59 -16.84 -18.81 9.81
CA GLU A 59 -17.21 -18.21 11.11
C GLU A 59 -16.01 -17.81 11.98
N ASN A 60 -14.84 -18.40 11.76
CA ASN A 60 -13.63 -18.10 12.55
C ASN A 60 -12.42 -17.78 11.64
N MET A 61 -12.65 -17.45 10.38
CA MET A 61 -11.58 -17.18 9.45
C MET A 61 -11.21 -15.70 9.46
N PRO A 62 -9.92 -15.35 9.53
CA PRO A 62 -9.48 -13.95 9.40
C PRO A 62 -9.90 -13.38 8.05
N ALA A 63 -10.39 -12.14 8.04
CA ALA A 63 -10.63 -11.40 6.81
C ALA A 63 -9.30 -11.01 6.15
N ILE A 64 -9.27 -11.03 4.82
CA ILE A 64 -8.12 -10.58 4.04
C ILE A 64 -8.35 -9.15 3.60
N VAL A 65 -7.46 -8.25 3.98
CA VAL A 65 -7.52 -6.81 3.67
C VAL A 65 -6.29 -6.42 2.87
N TYR A 66 -6.47 -5.87 1.68
CA TYR A 66 -5.38 -5.28 0.91
C TYR A 66 -5.34 -3.77 1.14
N GLN A 67 -4.18 -3.24 1.50
CA GLN A 67 -3.95 -1.81 1.68
C GLN A 67 -2.84 -1.35 0.73
N GLY A 68 -3.21 -0.59 -0.30
CA GLY A 68 -2.29 -0.01 -1.28
C GLY A 68 -2.05 1.47 -1.00
N TYR A 69 -0.79 1.87 -0.98
CA TYR A 69 -0.38 3.23 -0.70
C TYR A 69 0.38 3.83 -1.88
N SER A 70 0.16 5.11 -2.14
CA SER A 70 0.96 5.91 -3.09
C SER A 70 1.05 5.33 -4.50
N VAL A 71 -0.09 5.04 -5.13
CA VAL A 71 -0.14 4.70 -6.55
C VAL A 71 0.27 5.89 -7.42
N HIS A 72 -0.01 7.11 -6.94
CA HIS A 72 0.59 8.33 -7.44
C HIS A 72 1.72 8.76 -6.51
N GLY A 73 2.94 8.83 -7.04
CA GLY A 73 4.12 9.09 -6.21
C GLY A 73 4.18 10.48 -5.60
N ASN A 74 3.52 11.48 -6.22
CA ASN A 74 3.43 12.83 -5.67
C ASN A 74 2.33 13.00 -4.61
N GLU A 75 1.55 11.97 -4.34
CA GLU A 75 0.64 11.89 -3.20
C GLU A 75 1.39 11.25 -2.00
N ALA A 76 2.41 11.95 -1.53
CA ALA A 76 3.47 11.39 -0.68
C ALA A 76 3.05 11.15 0.77
N SER A 77 1.97 11.77 1.26
CA SER A 77 1.49 11.56 2.64
C SER A 77 1.05 10.11 2.85
N ALA A 78 0.50 9.45 1.82
CA ALA A 78 0.13 8.05 1.90
C ALA A 78 1.33 7.14 2.21
N ALA A 79 2.46 7.31 1.51
CA ALA A 79 3.68 6.54 1.76
C ALA A 79 4.29 6.83 3.16
N ASN A 80 4.21 8.08 3.63
CA ASN A 80 4.63 8.44 4.99
C ASN A 80 3.71 7.83 6.04
N ALA A 81 2.40 7.89 5.84
CA ALA A 81 1.42 7.27 6.73
C ALA A 81 1.58 5.75 6.79
N ALA A 82 1.92 5.10 5.67
CA ALA A 82 2.20 3.68 5.61
C ALA A 82 3.33 3.27 6.56
N LEU A 83 4.40 4.07 6.67
CA LEU A 83 5.50 3.79 7.59
C LEU A 83 5.05 3.82 9.05
N LEU A 84 4.30 4.85 9.44
CA LEU A 84 3.77 5.00 10.80
C LEU A 84 2.72 3.93 11.11
N GLY A 85 1.79 3.67 10.18
CA GLY A 85 0.77 2.65 10.33
C GLY A 85 1.34 1.26 10.52
N LEU A 86 2.36 0.91 9.72
CA LEU A 86 3.04 -0.38 9.87
C LEU A 86 3.77 -0.48 11.22
N TYR A 87 4.44 0.59 11.66
CA TYR A 87 5.08 0.63 12.97
C TYR A 87 4.06 0.43 14.10
N TYR A 88 2.92 1.11 14.01
CA TYR A 88 1.84 0.97 14.98
C TYR A 88 1.32 -0.47 15.05
N LEU A 89 1.01 -1.09 13.92
CA LEU A 89 0.56 -2.49 13.86
C LEU A 89 1.63 -3.47 14.39
N ALA A 90 2.90 -3.19 14.16
CA ALA A 90 4.01 -4.01 14.63
C ALA A 90 4.20 -3.96 16.14
N ALA A 91 4.03 -2.77 16.75
CA ALA A 91 4.46 -2.46 18.12
C ALA A 91 3.32 -2.35 19.12
N SER A 92 2.11 -1.95 18.70
CA SER A 92 0.98 -1.74 19.62
C SER A 92 0.53 -3.02 20.30
N ASN A 93 0.25 -2.90 21.61
CA ASN A 93 -0.32 -3.96 22.44
C ASN A 93 -1.70 -3.58 22.99
N ASP A 94 -2.33 -2.52 22.46
CA ASP A 94 -3.70 -2.19 22.84
C ASP A 94 -4.70 -3.24 22.35
N THR A 95 -5.80 -3.37 23.10
CA THR A 95 -6.79 -4.42 22.91
C THR A 95 -7.43 -4.38 21.51
N GLU A 96 -7.69 -3.19 20.96
CA GLU A 96 -8.33 -3.04 19.66
C GLU A 96 -7.38 -3.46 18.52
N THR A 97 -6.11 -3.05 18.57
CA THR A 97 -5.11 -3.47 17.59
C THR A 97 -4.91 -4.99 17.63
N LEU A 98 -4.80 -5.57 18.83
CA LEU A 98 -4.67 -7.03 18.96
C LEU A 98 -5.90 -7.76 18.41
N LYS A 99 -7.09 -7.24 18.64
CA LYS A 99 -8.33 -7.78 18.08
C LYS A 99 -8.35 -7.71 16.55
N ILE A 100 -7.95 -6.58 15.96
CA ILE A 100 -7.82 -6.42 14.52
C ILE A 100 -6.83 -7.46 13.97
N LEU A 101 -5.64 -7.55 14.53
CA LEU A 101 -4.60 -8.47 14.06
C LEU A 101 -5.01 -9.94 14.20
N ASN A 102 -5.79 -10.31 15.21
CA ASN A 102 -6.29 -11.68 15.37
C ASN A 102 -7.34 -12.03 14.31
N ASN A 103 -8.12 -11.07 13.85
CA ASN A 103 -9.24 -11.29 12.95
C ASN A 103 -8.95 -10.89 11.49
N THR A 104 -7.73 -10.42 11.18
CA THR A 104 -7.38 -10.01 9.82
C THR A 104 -5.98 -10.46 9.42
N VAL A 105 -5.80 -10.69 8.12
CA VAL A 105 -4.49 -10.70 7.46
C VAL A 105 -4.45 -9.48 6.55
N ILE A 106 -3.57 -8.54 6.83
CA ILE A 106 -3.40 -7.32 6.05
C ILE A 106 -2.29 -7.56 5.03
N LEU A 107 -2.62 -7.45 3.75
CA LEU A 107 -1.69 -7.39 2.63
C LEU A 107 -1.31 -5.93 2.46
N PHE A 108 -0.20 -5.54 3.03
CA PHE A 108 0.24 -4.16 3.14
C PHE A 108 1.25 -3.83 2.04
N ASP A 109 0.83 -3.02 1.07
CA ASP A 109 1.66 -2.53 -0.03
C ASP A 109 2.07 -1.07 0.25
N PRO A 110 3.27 -0.83 0.77
CA PRO A 110 3.65 0.46 1.32
C PRO A 110 3.87 1.56 0.28
N CYS A 111 4.09 1.18 -0.97
CA CYS A 111 4.28 2.13 -2.07
C CYS A 111 4.13 1.43 -3.41
N LEU A 112 3.01 1.66 -4.07
CA LEU A 112 2.70 1.11 -5.38
C LEU A 112 3.55 1.74 -6.51
N ASN A 113 4.05 2.97 -6.30
CA ASN A 113 4.82 3.73 -7.28
C ASN A 113 6.11 4.31 -6.70
N PRO A 114 7.11 3.49 -6.38
CA PRO A 114 8.34 3.99 -5.77
C PRO A 114 9.19 4.87 -6.71
N ASP A 115 9.09 4.71 -8.03
CA ASP A 115 9.80 5.55 -9.00
C ASP A 115 9.21 6.96 -9.04
N GLY A 116 7.88 7.08 -9.08
CA GLY A 116 7.19 8.36 -9.01
C GLY A 116 7.40 9.06 -7.67
N LEU A 117 7.34 8.33 -6.56
CA LEU A 117 7.61 8.86 -5.22
C LEU A 117 9.04 9.42 -5.11
N GLN A 118 10.04 8.71 -5.65
CA GLN A 118 11.43 9.19 -5.62
C GLN A 118 11.60 10.45 -6.47
N ARG A 119 10.95 10.53 -7.63
CA ARG A 119 10.98 11.71 -8.49
C ARG A 119 10.40 12.92 -7.77
N PHE A 120 9.23 12.76 -7.14
CA PHE A 120 8.60 13.81 -6.34
C PHE A 120 9.48 14.23 -5.16
N ALA A 121 10.02 13.29 -4.39
CA ALA A 121 10.88 13.59 -3.25
C ALA A 121 12.14 14.37 -3.66
N THR A 122 12.72 14.02 -4.80
CA THR A 122 13.87 14.75 -5.36
C THR A 122 13.49 16.17 -5.72
N TRP A 123 12.36 16.35 -6.41
CA TRP A 123 11.86 17.66 -6.78
C TRP A 123 11.56 18.54 -5.55
N VAL A 124 10.82 18.03 -4.58
CA VAL A 124 10.49 18.77 -3.35
C VAL A 124 11.75 19.20 -2.62
N ASN A 125 12.71 18.29 -2.42
CA ASN A 125 13.93 18.61 -1.70
C ASN A 125 14.81 19.65 -2.42
N SER A 126 14.69 19.74 -3.75
CA SER A 126 15.42 20.73 -4.57
C SER A 126 14.73 22.10 -4.64
N ASN A 127 13.43 22.15 -4.39
CA ASN A 127 12.62 23.36 -4.61
C ASN A 127 11.98 23.94 -3.34
N LYS A 128 11.97 23.19 -2.23
CA LYS A 128 11.40 23.67 -0.96
C LYS A 128 12.12 24.89 -0.43
N ASN A 129 11.37 25.82 0.11
CA ASN A 129 11.91 26.97 0.81
C ASN A 129 12.44 26.58 2.20
N LEU A 130 13.42 27.32 2.72
CA LEU A 130 13.92 27.14 4.09
C LEU A 130 12.93 27.67 5.14
N VAL A 131 12.14 28.66 4.76
CA VAL A 131 11.09 29.25 5.59
C VAL A 131 9.77 29.05 4.87
N PRO A 132 8.70 28.60 5.58
CA PRO A 132 7.39 28.42 4.96
C PRO A 132 6.95 29.67 4.21
N ASN A 133 6.60 29.53 2.94
CA ASN A 133 6.13 30.61 2.08
C ASN A 133 4.61 30.43 1.86
N PRO A 134 3.76 31.41 2.23
CA PRO A 134 2.31 31.30 2.02
C PRO A 134 1.86 31.60 0.58
N ASP A 135 2.77 32.07 -0.28
CA ASP A 135 2.46 32.37 -1.68
C ASP A 135 2.28 31.05 -2.46
N ASN A 136 1.06 30.70 -2.77
CA ASN A 136 0.71 29.49 -3.51
C ASN A 136 1.16 29.49 -5.00
N SER A 137 1.67 30.62 -5.49
CA SER A 137 2.32 30.70 -6.81
C SER A 137 3.82 30.41 -6.75
N ASP A 138 4.38 30.21 -5.55
CA ASP A 138 5.79 29.82 -5.40
C ASP A 138 6.05 28.45 -6.06
N ARG A 139 7.25 28.32 -6.59
CA ARG A 139 7.65 27.09 -7.30
C ARG A 139 7.64 25.84 -6.42
N GLU A 140 7.73 25.97 -5.10
CA GLU A 140 7.63 24.82 -4.18
C GLU A 140 6.27 24.16 -4.19
N PHE A 141 5.20 24.83 -4.68
CA PHE A 141 3.85 24.30 -4.81
C PHE A 141 3.49 23.88 -6.23
N SER A 142 4.40 24.08 -7.19
CA SER A 142 4.14 23.83 -8.62
C SER A 142 5.10 22.79 -9.18
N GLU A 143 4.78 21.51 -8.97
CA GLU A 143 5.56 20.42 -9.51
C GLU A 143 5.58 20.47 -11.05
N VAL A 144 6.79 20.53 -11.62
CA VAL A 144 6.95 20.57 -13.07
C VAL A 144 6.90 19.17 -13.66
N TRP A 145 6.46 19.08 -14.92
CA TRP A 145 6.53 17.86 -15.67
C TRP A 145 8.01 17.46 -15.98
N PRO A 146 8.39 16.17 -15.92
CA PRO A 146 7.57 15.03 -15.48
C PRO A 146 7.45 14.94 -13.97
N GLY A 147 6.20 15.08 -13.46
CA GLY A 147 5.92 15.00 -12.03
C GLY A 147 5.95 13.58 -11.48
N GLY A 148 5.86 13.45 -10.17
CA GLY A 148 5.88 12.18 -9.46
C GLY A 148 4.59 11.36 -9.54
N ARG A 149 3.53 11.88 -10.18
CA ARG A 149 2.27 11.17 -10.31
C ARG A 149 2.44 9.81 -10.99
N THR A 150 3.18 9.79 -12.09
CA THR A 150 3.33 8.64 -13.00
C THR A 150 4.55 7.79 -12.66
N ASN A 151 4.65 6.59 -13.24
CA ASN A 151 5.82 5.74 -13.11
C ASN A 151 7.04 6.27 -13.90
N HIS A 152 8.10 5.47 -14.05
CA HIS A 152 9.31 5.85 -14.79
C HIS A 152 9.02 6.32 -16.21
N TYR A 153 8.16 5.63 -16.95
CA TYR A 153 7.81 5.95 -18.34
C TYR A 153 6.56 6.82 -18.49
N TRP A 154 6.18 7.53 -17.42
CA TRP A 154 5.07 8.50 -17.39
C TRP A 154 3.68 7.89 -17.60
N PHE A 155 3.52 6.60 -17.31
CA PHE A 155 2.22 5.97 -17.27
C PHE A 155 1.57 6.13 -15.89
N ASP A 156 0.29 6.46 -15.89
CA ASP A 156 -0.53 6.51 -14.68
C ASP A 156 -0.89 5.08 -14.25
N LEU A 157 -0.30 4.61 -13.15
CA LEU A 157 -0.55 3.27 -12.61
C LEU A 157 -2.00 3.07 -12.16
N ASN A 158 -2.72 4.16 -11.87
CA ASN A 158 -4.15 4.12 -11.57
C ASN A 158 -5.03 4.02 -12.83
N ARG A 159 -4.45 3.87 -14.01
CA ARG A 159 -5.14 3.50 -15.26
C ARG A 159 -4.78 2.09 -15.73
N ASP A 160 -3.92 1.38 -14.96
CA ASP A 160 -3.41 0.06 -15.36
C ASP A 160 -3.91 -1.08 -14.44
N TRP A 161 -5.00 -0.87 -13.70
CA TRP A 161 -5.62 -1.92 -12.88
C TRP A 161 -6.19 -3.07 -13.72
N LEU A 162 -6.81 -2.75 -14.85
CA LEU A 162 -7.41 -3.74 -15.75
C LEU A 162 -6.44 -4.17 -16.87
N PRO A 163 -5.71 -3.26 -17.55
CA PRO A 163 -4.78 -3.65 -18.62
C PRO A 163 -3.58 -4.46 -18.12
N VAL A 164 -3.08 -4.17 -16.90
CA VAL A 164 -1.98 -4.88 -16.22
C VAL A 164 -0.72 -5.00 -17.10
N GLN A 165 -0.35 -3.92 -17.78
CA GLN A 165 0.79 -3.90 -18.71
C GLN A 165 2.12 -3.59 -18.00
N LEU A 166 2.06 -2.84 -16.88
CA LEU A 166 3.23 -2.31 -16.21
C LEU A 166 3.73 -3.26 -15.10
N PRO A 167 5.04 -3.34 -14.83
CA PRO A 167 5.59 -4.26 -13.83
C PRO A 167 5.04 -4.03 -12.44
N GLU A 168 4.76 -2.78 -12.07
CA GLU A 168 4.13 -2.42 -10.80
C GLU A 168 2.71 -2.99 -10.70
N SER A 169 1.94 -2.87 -11.78
CA SER A 169 0.57 -3.41 -11.86
C SER A 169 0.58 -4.94 -11.85
N GLN A 170 1.52 -5.57 -12.55
CA GLN A 170 1.66 -7.03 -12.58
C GLN A 170 1.97 -7.58 -11.19
N ALA A 171 2.87 -6.93 -10.43
CA ALA A 171 3.22 -7.32 -9.07
C ALA A 171 2.00 -7.20 -8.12
N ARG A 172 1.24 -6.11 -8.23
CA ARG A 172 0.03 -5.84 -7.46
C ARG A 172 -1.07 -6.85 -7.76
N ILE A 173 -1.40 -7.05 -9.02
CA ILE A 173 -2.46 -7.97 -9.44
C ILE A 173 -2.10 -9.42 -9.11
N LYS A 174 -0.85 -9.81 -9.21
CA LYS A 174 -0.39 -11.12 -8.76
C LYS A 174 -0.72 -11.34 -7.27
N THR A 175 -0.40 -10.39 -6.41
CA THR A 175 -0.76 -10.47 -4.99
C THR A 175 -2.27 -10.51 -4.79
N PHE A 176 -3.02 -9.68 -5.52
CA PHE A 176 -4.47 -9.65 -5.46
C PHE A 176 -5.08 -11.01 -5.84
N THR A 177 -4.66 -11.60 -6.94
CA THR A 177 -5.18 -12.90 -7.41
C THR A 177 -4.74 -14.07 -6.54
N GLU A 178 -3.55 -14.00 -5.93
CA GLU A 178 -3.08 -15.01 -4.98
C GLU A 178 -3.92 -15.05 -3.69
N TRP A 179 -4.56 -13.94 -3.31
CA TRP A 179 -5.23 -13.80 -2.01
C TRP A 179 -6.72 -13.49 -2.10
N LEU A 180 -7.23 -12.94 -3.18
CA LEU A 180 -8.63 -12.50 -3.38
C LEU A 180 -9.18 -11.75 -2.16
N PRO A 181 -8.62 -10.59 -1.79
CA PRO A 181 -8.96 -9.90 -0.54
C PRO A 181 -10.44 -9.53 -0.45
N ASN A 182 -10.99 -9.58 0.77
CA ASN A 182 -12.37 -9.18 1.06
C ASN A 182 -12.57 -7.67 0.95
N ILE A 183 -11.51 -6.90 1.29
CA ILE A 183 -11.50 -5.44 1.29
C ILE A 183 -10.23 -4.99 0.60
N VAL A 184 -10.35 -4.01 -0.28
CA VAL A 184 -9.23 -3.32 -0.92
C VAL A 184 -9.35 -1.84 -0.61
N THR A 185 -8.26 -1.25 -0.12
CA THR A 185 -8.14 0.20 0.04
C THR A 185 -7.02 0.72 -0.85
N ASP A 186 -7.26 1.84 -1.51
CA ASP A 186 -6.30 2.55 -2.33
C ASP A 186 -6.21 3.99 -1.82
N HIS A 187 -5.05 4.35 -1.25
CA HIS A 187 -4.89 5.60 -0.52
C HIS A 187 -4.35 6.68 -1.45
N HIS A 188 -5.18 7.70 -1.65
CA HIS A 188 -4.93 8.86 -2.51
C HIS A 188 -4.90 10.16 -1.74
N GLU A 189 -4.39 11.20 -2.38
CA GLU A 189 -4.56 12.59 -1.96
C GLU A 189 -5.40 13.36 -2.98
N MET A 190 -6.12 14.35 -2.49
CA MET A 190 -6.85 15.29 -3.32
C MET A 190 -6.06 16.59 -3.47
N GLY A 191 -6.31 17.31 -4.57
CA GLY A 191 -5.82 18.67 -4.71
C GLY A 191 -6.34 19.56 -3.57
N THR A 192 -5.52 20.52 -3.13
CA THR A 192 -5.78 21.40 -1.97
C THR A 192 -7.13 22.10 -2.03
N ASN A 193 -7.62 22.40 -3.24
CA ASN A 193 -8.90 23.09 -3.48
C ASN A 193 -10.06 22.14 -3.81
N SER A 194 -9.86 20.83 -3.69
CA SER A 194 -10.91 19.85 -3.95
C SER A 194 -11.80 19.65 -2.72
N THR A 195 -13.10 19.43 -2.93
CA THR A 195 -14.07 19.35 -1.83
C THR A 195 -14.21 17.97 -1.23
N CYS A 196 -14.38 16.92 -2.02
CA CYS A 196 -14.53 15.56 -1.53
C CYS A 196 -14.36 14.53 -2.66
N LEU A 197 -13.78 13.37 -2.33
CA LEU A 197 -13.71 12.21 -3.23
C LEU A 197 -14.90 11.27 -3.10
N LEU A 198 -15.69 11.39 -2.03
CA LEU A 198 -16.82 10.52 -1.79
C LEU A 198 -18.08 11.13 -2.42
N TYR A 199 -18.58 10.45 -3.43
CA TYR A 199 -19.93 10.65 -3.97
C TYR A 199 -20.80 9.51 -3.44
N THR A 200 -21.77 9.85 -2.62
CA THR A 200 -22.82 8.91 -2.17
C THR A 200 -24.01 8.97 -3.09
#